data_d70c0c754eb449075cc66ee23e9c58f3
#
_entry.id   d70c0c754eb449075cc66ee23e9c58f3
#
_cell.length_a   1.000
_cell.length_b   1.000
_cell.length_c   1.000
_cell.angle_alpha   90.00
_cell.angle_beta   90.00
_cell.angle_gamma   90.00
#
_symmetry.space_group_name_H-M   'P 1'
#
loop_
_entity.id
_entity.type
_entity.pdbx_description
1 polymer ?
#
loop_
_entity_poly.entity_id
_entity_poly.type
_entity_poly.pdbx_seq_one_letter_code
_entity_poly.pdbx_strand_id
1 'polypeptide(L)'
;MTSLVLVACGGGGGGSGSPAVLTTSALAAAPSASSTPSTSSNPSAPSSTPSGPSTPDAPVAPGSSEPAPASTSSSLSGGFAGEVTGGGKAAAITVSTSAQMQAAIDAYSGTGGLVIRYNGTFDFSSITDACTQWQRPAGAIVEIEDKSDITIEGADNSSANFGLAIKADATNIVIRNMTIGLLPGSIDAIGIEGQGGNFPSHIWIDHNTLFSSLKECPGAGDLEFDGLLDNKAGAHHITYSYNHIHDHHKVGLIGSSDSDSSDRFITFHHNVYENVGSRLPLQRGGYTHLYNNLYSGVITSGANIRMGGFSLIEGNYFENSKNPVTSRDSSAIGFWELRNNNIKAPADFSTFGITWVASSSSPSRDASDWITTGTFPVAIPYAYAAQDPACVKQKLPAVAGAGKALASLTCN
;
A
#
# COMPACT_ATOMS: atom_id res chain seq x y z
N MET A 1 -2.80 -4.66 68.05
CA MET A 1 -2.99 -3.39 67.33
C MET A 1 -2.90 -3.69 65.85
N THR A 2 -4.03 -3.76 65.22
CA THR A 2 -4.23 -4.30 63.90
C THR A 2 -4.18 -3.15 62.88
N SER A 3 -3.28 -3.19 61.94
CA SER A 3 -3.25 -2.22 60.82
C SER A 3 -3.90 -2.80 59.60
N LEU A 4 -4.90 -2.12 59.11
CA LEU A 4 -5.67 -2.43 57.92
C LEU A 4 -5.01 -1.74 56.71
N VAL A 5 -4.67 -2.51 55.69
CA VAL A 5 -4.20 -1.99 54.40
C VAL A 5 -5.34 -2.09 53.40
N LEU A 6 -5.76 -0.96 52.84
CA LEU A 6 -6.72 -0.87 51.77
C LEU A 6 -5.96 -1.01 50.44
N VAL A 7 -6.35 -1.97 49.60
CA VAL A 7 -5.91 -2.11 48.22
C VAL A 7 -7.02 -1.58 47.31
N ALA A 8 -6.69 -0.58 46.51
CA ALA A 8 -7.57 -0.05 45.49
C ALA A 8 -7.30 -0.81 44.16
N CYS A 9 -8.32 -1.45 43.61
CA CYS A 9 -8.32 -2.05 42.28
C CYS A 9 -8.56 -1.00 41.20
N GLY A 10 -7.63 -0.88 40.26
CA GLY A 10 -7.83 -0.20 38.99
C GLY A 10 -7.92 -1.23 37.86
N GLY A 11 -9.00 -1.20 37.08
CA GLY A 11 -9.32 -2.18 36.06
C GLY A 11 -8.53 -1.99 34.78
N GLY A 12 -8.07 -3.10 34.19
CA GLY A 12 -7.54 -3.19 32.84
C GLY A 12 -8.31 -4.26 32.10
N GLY A 13 -8.82 -3.93 30.92
CA GLY A 13 -9.55 -4.84 30.06
C GLY A 13 -8.65 -5.92 29.46
N GLY A 14 -8.97 -7.15 29.70
CA GLY A 14 -8.31 -8.32 29.16
C GLY A 14 -9.20 -9.06 28.20
N GLY A 15 -8.62 -9.57 27.15
CA GLY A 15 -9.26 -10.44 26.18
C GLY A 15 -9.66 -11.78 26.80
N SER A 16 -10.85 -12.21 26.47
CA SER A 16 -11.44 -13.46 26.91
C SER A 16 -11.07 -14.61 25.99
N GLY A 17 -10.27 -15.53 26.48
CA GLY A 17 -10.19 -16.89 25.94
C GLY A 17 -11.20 -17.76 26.68
N SER A 18 -12.09 -18.43 25.96
CA SER A 18 -12.98 -19.43 26.51
C SER A 18 -12.43 -20.85 26.26
N PRO A 19 -12.53 -21.75 27.24
CA PRO A 19 -12.08 -23.12 27.06
C PRO A 19 -13.16 -23.97 26.36
N ALA A 20 -12.69 -24.84 25.46
CA ALA A 20 -13.50 -25.82 24.77
C ALA A 20 -14.01 -26.90 25.75
N VAL A 21 -15.31 -27.19 25.71
CA VAL A 21 -15.91 -28.39 26.30
C VAL A 21 -16.12 -29.41 25.18
N LEU A 22 -15.47 -30.56 25.32
CA LEU A 22 -15.71 -31.77 24.55
C LEU A 22 -17.00 -32.43 25.02
N THR A 23 -17.95 -32.65 24.12
CA THR A 23 -18.97 -33.67 24.29
C THR A 23 -19.05 -34.56 23.03
N THR A 24 -18.77 -35.82 23.26
CA THR A 24 -18.95 -36.96 22.33
C THR A 24 -20.41 -37.40 22.30
N SER A 25 -20.97 -37.66 21.10
CA SER A 25 -22.01 -38.72 20.86
C SER A 25 -22.19 -38.87 19.34
N ALA A 26 -21.73 -39.90 18.82
CA ALA A 26 -22.31 -41.19 18.35
C ALA A 26 -23.20 -41.13 17.10
N LEU A 27 -22.70 -41.89 16.12
CA LEU A 27 -23.26 -42.47 14.90
C LEU A 27 -24.78 -42.66 14.81
N ALA A 28 -25.32 -42.40 13.62
CA ALA A 28 -26.33 -43.28 13.00
C ALA A 28 -26.22 -43.19 11.46
N ALA A 29 -26.41 -44.36 10.84
CA ALA A 29 -26.10 -44.71 9.47
C ALA A 29 -27.20 -44.34 8.46
N ALA A 30 -26.80 -44.41 7.17
CA ALA A 30 -27.58 -44.26 5.95
C ALA A 30 -28.76 -45.25 5.81
N PRO A 31 -29.65 -45.06 4.82
CA PRO A 31 -29.49 -45.94 3.67
C PRO A 31 -29.68 -45.33 2.27
N SER A 32 -29.09 -46.04 1.33
CA SER A 32 -29.11 -45.88 -0.11
C SER A 32 -30.48 -46.21 -0.73
N ALA A 33 -30.80 -45.55 -1.85
CA ALA A 33 -31.65 -46.21 -2.88
C ALA A 33 -31.32 -45.61 -4.27
N SER A 34 -31.01 -46.52 -5.15
CA SER A 34 -30.78 -46.41 -6.58
C SER A 34 -32.07 -46.38 -7.38
N SER A 35 -32.09 -45.69 -8.52
CA SER A 35 -32.75 -46.21 -9.74
C SER A 35 -32.45 -45.33 -10.97
N THR A 36 -31.89 -45.95 -11.98
CA THR A 36 -31.90 -45.60 -13.40
C THR A 36 -33.02 -46.38 -14.11
N PRO A 37 -33.22 -46.26 -15.44
CA PRO A 37 -33.30 -45.14 -16.39
C PRO A 37 -34.60 -45.17 -17.22
N SER A 38 -34.87 -44.19 -18.06
CA SER A 38 -35.80 -44.38 -19.20
C SER A 38 -35.45 -43.53 -20.41
N THR A 39 -35.46 -44.16 -21.51
CA THR A 39 -35.09 -43.86 -22.89
C THR A 39 -36.17 -43.10 -23.68
N SER A 40 -35.69 -42.62 -24.86
CA SER A 40 -36.39 -42.33 -26.13
C SER A 40 -37.08 -40.93 -26.22
N SER A 41 -37.03 -40.21 -27.29
CA SER A 41 -36.97 -40.49 -28.73
C SER A 41 -36.66 -39.21 -29.53
N ASN A 42 -35.94 -39.39 -30.63
CA ASN A 42 -35.85 -38.47 -31.75
C ASN A 42 -37.09 -38.59 -32.65
N PRO A 43 -37.56 -37.59 -33.40
CA PRO A 43 -37.20 -37.57 -34.82
C PRO A 43 -37.08 -36.23 -35.54
N SER A 44 -36.32 -36.29 -36.62
CA SER A 44 -36.50 -35.72 -37.97
C SER A 44 -36.04 -34.30 -38.29
N ALA A 45 -35.02 -34.25 -39.11
CA ALA A 45 -34.63 -33.16 -39.98
C ALA A 45 -35.62 -32.96 -41.16
N PRO A 46 -35.54 -31.80 -41.82
CA PRO A 46 -35.47 -31.91 -43.26
C PRO A 46 -34.25 -31.18 -43.89
N SER A 47 -33.84 -31.81 -44.95
CA SER A 47 -32.80 -31.51 -45.93
C SER A 47 -33.03 -30.22 -46.72
N SER A 48 -31.96 -29.50 -47.06
CA SER A 48 -31.87 -28.76 -48.31
C SER A 48 -30.44 -28.68 -48.76
N THR A 49 -30.29 -28.93 -50.02
CA THR A 49 -29.14 -29.21 -50.87
C THR A 49 -28.17 -28.07 -51.12
N PRO A 50 -26.97 -28.32 -51.65
CA PRO A 50 -25.79 -27.48 -51.51
C PRO A 50 -25.58 -26.48 -52.66
N SER A 51 -24.97 -25.34 -52.32
CA SER A 51 -24.39 -24.40 -53.29
C SER A 51 -22.86 -24.49 -53.26
N GLY A 52 -22.26 -24.46 -54.41
CA GLY A 52 -20.92 -24.87 -54.78
C GLY A 52 -19.73 -24.13 -54.15
N PRO A 53 -18.51 -24.56 -54.49
CA PRO A 53 -17.30 -24.23 -53.76
C PRO A 53 -16.76 -22.85 -54.09
N SER A 54 -16.54 -22.02 -53.04
CA SER A 54 -15.72 -20.83 -53.11
C SER A 54 -14.25 -21.20 -52.82
N THR A 55 -13.39 -20.66 -53.62
CA THR A 55 -11.93 -20.79 -53.57
C THR A 55 -11.34 -20.45 -52.22
N PRO A 56 -10.29 -21.13 -51.74
CA PRO A 56 -9.65 -20.79 -50.47
C PRO A 56 -8.84 -19.50 -50.60
N ASP A 57 -9.14 -18.56 -49.72
CA ASP A 57 -8.33 -17.37 -49.48
C ASP A 57 -6.95 -17.76 -48.96
N ALA A 58 -5.93 -17.05 -49.48
CA ALA A 58 -4.55 -17.21 -49.11
C ALA A 58 -4.35 -16.93 -47.59
N PRO A 59 -3.39 -17.57 -46.92
CA PRO A 59 -3.13 -17.33 -45.50
C PRO A 59 -2.65 -15.90 -45.32
N VAL A 60 -3.38 -15.15 -44.51
CA VAL A 60 -2.95 -13.84 -43.98
C VAL A 60 -1.69 -14.07 -43.15
N ALA A 61 -0.61 -13.44 -43.50
CA ALA A 61 0.63 -13.43 -42.75
C ALA A 61 0.36 -12.89 -41.33
N PRO A 62 0.96 -13.45 -40.27
CA PRO A 62 0.84 -12.90 -38.94
C PRO A 62 1.35 -11.47 -38.91
N GLY A 63 0.49 -10.53 -38.55
CA GLY A 63 0.86 -9.14 -38.41
C GLY A 63 2.04 -9.04 -37.45
N SER A 64 3.09 -8.34 -37.90
CA SER A 64 4.22 -7.97 -37.07
C SER A 64 3.71 -7.18 -35.87
N SER A 65 3.73 -7.78 -34.69
CA SER A 65 3.56 -7.07 -33.45
C SER A 65 4.68 -6.05 -33.32
N GLU A 66 4.34 -4.79 -33.36
CA GLU A 66 5.28 -3.70 -33.05
C GLU A 66 5.91 -4.01 -31.67
N PRO A 67 7.24 -4.00 -31.55
CA PRO A 67 7.88 -4.26 -30.28
C PRO A 67 7.43 -3.17 -29.29
N ALA A 68 6.89 -3.58 -28.14
CA ALA A 68 6.56 -2.68 -27.06
C ALA A 68 7.77 -1.77 -26.78
N PRO A 69 7.57 -0.46 -26.55
CA PRO A 69 8.67 0.44 -26.25
C PRO A 69 9.50 -0.13 -25.08
N ALA A 70 10.80 -0.21 -25.29
CA ALA A 70 11.72 -0.70 -24.27
C ALA A 70 11.55 0.13 -23.00
N SER A 71 11.25 -0.53 -21.89
CA SER A 71 11.24 0.10 -20.58
C SER A 71 12.60 0.73 -20.36
N THR A 72 12.67 2.06 -20.21
CA THR A 72 13.89 2.75 -19.85
C THR A 72 14.12 2.50 -18.37
N SER A 73 14.84 1.44 -18.02
CA SER A 73 15.26 1.19 -16.66
C SER A 73 16.36 2.17 -16.27
N SER A 74 16.01 3.37 -15.87
CA SER A 74 16.88 4.21 -15.06
C SER A 74 16.84 3.67 -13.63
N SER A 75 18.01 3.50 -13.00
CA SER A 75 18.07 3.21 -11.58
C SER A 75 17.39 4.34 -10.80
N LEU A 76 16.54 3.99 -9.83
CA LEU A 76 15.93 4.95 -8.93
C LEU A 76 16.91 5.28 -7.81
N SER A 77 17.11 6.55 -7.53
CA SER A 77 18.01 7.04 -6.49
C SER A 77 17.43 8.29 -5.80
N GLY A 78 17.88 8.62 -4.61
CA GLY A 78 17.40 9.80 -3.87
C GLY A 78 16.48 9.49 -2.70
N GLY A 79 16.52 8.27 -2.16
CA GLY A 79 15.84 7.87 -0.93
C GLY A 79 16.62 6.83 -0.14
N PHE A 80 16.18 6.49 1.04
CA PHE A 80 16.83 5.49 1.89
C PHE A 80 16.87 4.08 1.28
N ALA A 81 16.06 3.80 0.26
CA ALA A 81 16.20 2.55 -0.52
C ALA A 81 17.58 2.45 -1.21
N GLY A 82 18.28 3.57 -1.36
CA GLY A 82 19.53 3.62 -2.12
C GLY A 82 19.28 3.54 -3.63
N GLU A 83 20.26 3.02 -4.35
CA GLU A 83 20.09 2.75 -5.79
C GLU A 83 19.34 1.44 -6.00
N VAL A 84 18.15 1.50 -6.58
CA VAL A 84 17.30 0.35 -6.87
C VAL A 84 17.11 0.24 -8.39
N THR A 85 17.43 -0.91 -8.94
CA THR A 85 17.36 -1.20 -10.38
C THR A 85 16.20 -2.12 -10.75
N GLY A 86 15.61 -2.81 -9.77
CA GLY A 86 14.58 -3.82 -10.00
C GLY A 86 15.04 -4.86 -11.02
N GLY A 87 14.18 -5.23 -11.95
CA GLY A 87 14.49 -6.17 -13.04
C GLY A 87 15.49 -5.65 -14.09
N GLY A 88 16.02 -4.45 -13.92
CA GLY A 88 17.05 -3.86 -14.77
C GLY A 88 16.60 -3.75 -16.23
N LYS A 89 17.38 -4.37 -17.14
CA LYS A 89 17.11 -4.37 -18.59
C LYS A 89 16.50 -5.67 -19.10
N ALA A 90 15.98 -6.53 -18.21
CA ALA A 90 15.31 -7.75 -18.63
C ALA A 90 14.13 -7.43 -19.56
N ALA A 91 13.88 -8.30 -20.55
CA ALA A 91 12.72 -8.16 -21.43
C ALA A 91 11.43 -8.27 -20.60
N ALA A 92 10.50 -7.35 -20.79
CA ALA A 92 9.26 -7.34 -20.05
C ALA A 92 8.34 -8.52 -20.43
N ILE A 93 7.79 -9.19 -19.44
CA ILE A 93 6.73 -10.17 -19.58
C ILE A 93 5.39 -9.45 -19.34
N THR A 94 4.49 -9.47 -20.31
CA THR A 94 3.17 -8.85 -20.17
C THR A 94 2.19 -9.84 -19.55
N VAL A 95 1.47 -9.38 -18.53
CA VAL A 95 0.45 -10.15 -17.80
C VAL A 95 -0.81 -9.31 -17.59
N SER A 96 -1.97 -9.95 -17.53
CA SER A 96 -3.27 -9.27 -17.38
C SER A 96 -4.02 -9.65 -16.09
N THR A 97 -3.52 -10.64 -15.34
CA THR A 97 -4.16 -11.12 -14.11
C THR A 97 -3.16 -11.34 -12.98
N SER A 98 -3.63 -11.31 -11.72
CA SER A 98 -2.82 -11.65 -10.56
C SER A 98 -2.22 -13.06 -10.66
N ALA A 99 -2.98 -14.03 -11.16
CA ALA A 99 -2.50 -15.41 -11.33
C ALA A 99 -1.36 -15.52 -12.35
N GLN A 100 -1.42 -14.78 -13.46
CA GLN A 100 -0.32 -14.72 -14.43
C GLN A 100 0.91 -14.02 -13.86
N MET A 101 0.70 -12.95 -13.07
CA MET A 101 1.78 -12.24 -12.38
C MET A 101 2.48 -13.17 -11.37
N GLN A 102 1.70 -13.88 -10.54
CA GLN A 102 2.26 -14.85 -9.59
C GLN A 102 3.04 -15.95 -10.30
N ALA A 103 2.48 -16.53 -11.37
CA ALA A 103 3.16 -17.57 -12.14
C ALA A 103 4.48 -17.10 -12.74
N ALA A 104 4.58 -15.84 -13.18
CA ALA A 104 5.82 -15.25 -13.68
C ALA A 104 6.87 -15.08 -12.56
N ILE A 105 6.44 -14.67 -11.36
CA ILE A 105 7.31 -14.55 -10.18
C ILE A 105 7.79 -15.93 -9.72
N ASP A 106 6.90 -16.91 -9.66
CA ASP A 106 7.23 -18.28 -9.23
C ASP A 106 8.23 -18.94 -10.19
N ALA A 107 8.09 -18.72 -11.49
CA ALA A 107 8.97 -19.24 -12.51
C ALA A 107 10.35 -18.55 -12.55
N TYR A 108 10.48 -17.37 -11.93
CA TYR A 108 11.73 -16.60 -11.96
C TYR A 108 12.79 -17.25 -11.06
N SER A 109 13.94 -17.59 -11.66
CA SER A 109 15.06 -18.28 -11.01
C SER A 109 15.93 -17.40 -10.08
N GLY A 110 15.68 -16.07 -10.04
CA GLY A 110 16.50 -15.13 -9.26
C GLY A 110 17.73 -14.60 -9.99
N THR A 111 17.86 -14.81 -11.32
CA THR A 111 19.00 -14.33 -12.09
C THR A 111 18.58 -13.59 -13.36
N GLY A 112 19.30 -12.53 -13.70
CA GLY A 112 19.08 -11.75 -14.93
C GLY A 112 17.99 -10.69 -14.85
N GLY A 113 17.31 -10.59 -13.72
CA GLY A 113 16.21 -9.66 -13.52
C GLY A 113 14.87 -10.14 -14.08
N LEU A 114 13.78 -9.66 -13.50
CA LEU A 114 12.41 -9.90 -13.97
C LEU A 114 11.68 -8.57 -14.11
N VAL A 115 11.20 -8.26 -15.30
CA VAL A 115 10.31 -7.12 -15.53
C VAL A 115 8.93 -7.63 -15.92
N ILE A 116 7.93 -7.31 -15.13
CA ILE A 116 6.52 -7.64 -15.37
C ILE A 116 5.79 -6.37 -15.77
N ARG A 117 5.16 -6.37 -16.94
CA ARG A 117 4.24 -5.31 -17.37
C ARG A 117 2.81 -5.78 -17.20
N TYR A 118 2.10 -5.18 -16.23
CA TYR A 118 0.70 -5.49 -15.99
C TYR A 118 -0.21 -4.61 -16.85
N ASN A 119 -1.06 -5.22 -17.67
CA ASN A 119 -2.00 -4.51 -18.54
C ASN A 119 -3.47 -4.89 -18.30
N GLY A 120 -3.76 -5.57 -17.19
CA GLY A 120 -5.13 -5.89 -16.80
C GLY A 120 -5.92 -4.64 -16.40
N THR A 121 -7.23 -4.74 -16.42
CA THR A 121 -8.15 -3.69 -15.98
C THR A 121 -9.19 -4.26 -15.04
N PHE A 122 -9.54 -3.47 -14.03
CA PHE A 122 -10.63 -3.77 -13.10
C PHE A 122 -11.63 -2.60 -13.13
N ASP A 123 -12.90 -2.91 -13.31
CA ASP A 123 -13.96 -1.92 -13.25
C ASP A 123 -14.37 -1.65 -11.80
N PHE A 124 -13.81 -0.62 -11.19
CA PHE A 124 -14.11 -0.22 -9.81
C PHE A 124 -15.57 0.21 -9.63
N SER A 125 -16.25 0.66 -10.68
CA SER A 125 -17.66 1.03 -10.62
C SER A 125 -18.60 -0.17 -10.41
N SER A 126 -18.09 -1.38 -10.66
CA SER A 126 -18.81 -2.63 -10.38
C SER A 126 -19.02 -2.87 -8.88
N ILE A 127 -18.20 -2.26 -8.02
CA ILE A 127 -18.35 -2.31 -6.57
C ILE A 127 -19.27 -1.17 -6.13
N THR A 128 -20.58 -1.42 -6.12
CA THR A 128 -21.59 -0.44 -5.73
C THR A 128 -21.78 -0.33 -4.22
N ASP A 129 -21.46 -1.38 -3.49
CA ASP A 129 -21.47 -1.40 -2.02
C ASP A 129 -20.26 -2.22 -1.48
N ALA A 130 -19.20 -1.51 -1.16
CA ALA A 130 -17.96 -2.11 -0.66
C ALA A 130 -18.13 -2.89 0.65
N CYS A 131 -19.15 -2.57 1.48
CA CYS A 131 -19.39 -3.27 2.74
C CYS A 131 -20.03 -4.64 2.58
N THR A 132 -20.75 -4.88 1.50
CA THR A 132 -21.51 -6.13 1.28
C THR A 132 -20.98 -6.97 0.13
N GLN A 133 -20.36 -6.34 -0.88
CA GLN A 133 -19.83 -7.02 -2.05
C GLN A 133 -18.40 -7.50 -1.87
N TRP A 134 -17.81 -7.19 -0.73
CA TRP A 134 -16.39 -7.36 -0.52
C TRP A 134 -16.05 -8.71 0.09
N GLN A 135 -15.65 -9.64 -0.76
CA GLN A 135 -15.11 -10.92 -0.32
C GLN A 135 -13.71 -11.09 -0.89
N ARG A 136 -12.80 -11.67 -0.10
CA ARG A 136 -11.44 -11.95 -0.54
C ARG A 136 -11.47 -13.01 -1.65
N PRO A 137 -11.26 -12.66 -2.92
CA PRO A 137 -11.22 -13.63 -4.01
C PRO A 137 -9.93 -14.43 -3.97
N ALA A 138 -9.91 -15.59 -4.61
CA ALA A 138 -8.67 -16.29 -4.89
C ALA A 138 -7.74 -15.40 -5.74
N GLY A 139 -6.44 -15.36 -5.39
CA GLY A 139 -5.47 -14.52 -6.08
C GLY A 139 -5.59 -13.02 -5.74
N ALA A 140 -6.22 -12.68 -4.62
CA ALA A 140 -6.31 -11.30 -4.14
C ALA A 140 -4.96 -10.70 -3.72
N ILE A 141 -3.93 -11.52 -3.54
CA ILE A 141 -2.56 -11.11 -3.21
C ILE A 141 -1.61 -11.80 -4.17
N VAL A 142 -0.65 -11.04 -4.70
CA VAL A 142 0.53 -11.53 -5.41
C VAL A 142 1.72 -11.40 -4.47
N GLU A 143 2.46 -12.47 -4.28
CA GLU A 143 3.55 -12.54 -3.32
C GLU A 143 4.93 -12.55 -4.00
N ILE A 144 5.82 -11.70 -3.51
CA ILE A 144 7.25 -11.68 -3.83
C ILE A 144 7.98 -12.09 -2.57
N GLU A 145 8.33 -13.36 -2.45
CA GLU A 145 8.98 -13.93 -1.27
C GLU A 145 10.34 -14.49 -1.65
N ASP A 146 11.40 -14.12 -0.90
CA ASP A 146 12.79 -14.55 -1.12
C ASP A 146 13.28 -14.33 -2.58
N LYS A 147 12.83 -13.27 -3.22
CA LYS A 147 13.21 -12.92 -4.60
C LYS A 147 13.87 -11.55 -4.66
N SER A 148 14.74 -11.36 -5.64
CA SER A 148 15.40 -10.08 -5.91
C SER A 148 15.26 -9.66 -7.36
N ASP A 149 15.64 -8.41 -7.64
CA ASP A 149 15.79 -7.90 -8.99
C ASP A 149 14.48 -7.97 -9.82
N ILE A 150 13.37 -7.50 -9.22
CA ILE A 150 12.04 -7.53 -9.86
C ILE A 150 11.49 -6.10 -10.03
N THR A 151 11.00 -5.82 -11.23
CA THR A 151 10.15 -4.64 -11.51
C THR A 151 8.75 -5.10 -11.88
N ILE A 152 7.73 -4.58 -11.17
CA ILE A 152 6.33 -4.65 -11.58
C ILE A 152 5.91 -3.24 -12.03
N GLU A 153 5.48 -3.11 -13.26
CA GLU A 153 5.07 -1.86 -13.87
C GLU A 153 3.69 -1.98 -14.48
N GLY A 154 2.75 -1.11 -14.07
CA GLY A 154 1.45 -1.00 -14.72
C GLY A 154 1.59 -0.37 -16.11
N ALA A 155 0.89 -0.89 -17.10
CA ALA A 155 0.66 -0.20 -18.37
C ALA A 155 -0.29 0.98 -18.14
N ASP A 156 -0.26 1.97 -19.01
CA ASP A 156 -1.19 3.09 -18.95
C ASP A 156 -2.64 2.58 -18.98
N ASN A 157 -3.47 3.16 -18.13
CA ASN A 157 -4.87 2.77 -17.92
C ASN A 157 -5.08 1.33 -17.36
N SER A 158 -4.03 0.65 -16.91
CA SER A 158 -4.20 -0.60 -16.16
C SER A 158 -4.76 -0.33 -14.76
N SER A 159 -5.51 -1.30 -14.23
CA SER A 159 -6.06 -1.22 -12.87
C SER A 159 -6.19 -2.60 -12.25
N ALA A 160 -5.97 -2.68 -10.94
CA ALA A 160 -5.91 -3.92 -10.19
C ALA A 160 -6.79 -3.86 -8.94
N ASN A 161 -7.47 -4.96 -8.66
CA ASN A 161 -8.16 -5.21 -7.39
C ASN A 161 -7.52 -6.42 -6.69
N PHE A 162 -6.20 -6.38 -6.57
CA PHE A 162 -5.38 -7.31 -5.79
C PHE A 162 -4.18 -6.58 -5.20
N GLY A 163 -3.72 -7.03 -4.05
CA GLY A 163 -2.55 -6.47 -3.37
C GLY A 163 -1.25 -7.14 -3.78
N LEU A 164 -0.15 -6.49 -3.44
CA LEU A 164 1.21 -6.99 -3.60
C LEU A 164 1.85 -7.16 -2.22
N ALA A 165 2.36 -8.34 -1.92
CA ALA A 165 3.06 -8.63 -0.67
C ALA A 165 4.54 -8.94 -0.95
N ILE A 166 5.43 -8.14 -0.37
CA ILE A 166 6.88 -8.30 -0.48
C ILE A 166 7.37 -8.83 0.87
N LYS A 167 7.96 -10.04 0.86
CA LYS A 167 8.19 -10.80 2.09
C LYS A 167 9.60 -11.35 2.20
N ALA A 168 9.92 -11.73 3.43
CA ALA A 168 11.16 -12.42 3.80
C ALA A 168 12.41 -11.69 3.32
N ASP A 169 13.30 -12.29 2.53
CA ASP A 169 14.57 -11.70 2.08
C ASP A 169 14.47 -11.01 0.70
N ALA A 170 13.27 -10.56 0.34
CA ALA A 170 13.06 -9.88 -0.96
C ALA A 170 13.82 -8.54 -1.01
N THR A 171 14.56 -8.29 -2.09
CA THR A 171 15.39 -7.09 -2.21
C THR A 171 15.50 -6.59 -3.66
N ASN A 172 15.87 -5.32 -3.83
CA ASN A 172 15.96 -4.67 -5.16
C ASN A 172 14.67 -4.80 -5.97
N ILE A 173 13.55 -4.34 -5.38
CA ILE A 173 12.22 -4.42 -5.96
C ILE A 173 11.71 -3.03 -6.33
N VAL A 174 11.15 -2.90 -7.52
CA VAL A 174 10.45 -1.70 -8.00
C VAL A 174 9.00 -2.02 -8.30
N ILE A 175 8.07 -1.30 -7.68
CA ILE A 175 6.63 -1.33 -8.01
C ILE A 175 6.25 0.05 -8.49
N ARG A 176 5.81 0.19 -9.74
CA ARG A 176 5.50 1.51 -10.29
C ARG A 176 4.35 1.52 -11.28
N ASN A 177 3.76 2.71 -11.44
CA ASN A 177 2.68 2.98 -12.41
C ASN A 177 1.45 2.06 -12.26
N MET A 178 1.22 1.52 -11.06
CA MET A 178 0.07 0.67 -10.76
C MET A 178 -1.10 1.49 -10.23
N THR A 179 -2.30 1.22 -10.71
CA THR A 179 -3.53 1.67 -10.05
C THR A 179 -4.12 0.49 -9.28
N ILE A 180 -4.11 0.58 -7.94
CA ILE A 180 -4.61 -0.48 -7.06
C ILE A 180 -5.69 0.12 -6.17
N GLY A 181 -6.88 -0.46 -6.20
CA GLY A 181 -7.99 0.12 -5.45
C GLY A 181 -9.01 -0.87 -4.94
N LEU A 182 -9.81 -0.36 -3.99
CA LEU A 182 -10.95 -1.06 -3.42
C LEU A 182 -10.60 -2.51 -3.05
N LEU A 183 -9.57 -2.73 -2.27
CA LEU A 183 -9.17 -4.08 -1.82
C LEU A 183 -10.06 -4.56 -0.68
N PRO A 184 -10.35 -5.88 -0.63
CA PRO A 184 -11.10 -6.45 0.48
C PRO A 184 -10.36 -6.28 1.81
N GLY A 185 -11.09 -6.28 2.90
CA GLY A 185 -10.54 -6.21 4.26
C GLY A 185 -9.43 -7.24 4.49
N SER A 186 -8.45 -6.86 5.28
CA SER A 186 -7.23 -7.64 5.57
C SER A 186 -6.27 -7.83 4.38
N ILE A 187 -6.33 -6.96 3.37
CA ILE A 187 -5.37 -6.94 2.26
C ILE A 187 -4.80 -5.53 2.12
N ASP A 188 -3.49 -5.40 2.29
CA ASP A 188 -2.76 -4.18 1.96
C ASP A 188 -2.64 -4.03 0.44
N ALA A 189 -2.66 -2.81 -0.08
CA ALA A 189 -2.36 -2.59 -1.49
C ALA A 189 -0.91 -2.98 -1.81
N ILE A 190 0.02 -2.54 -0.95
CA ILE A 190 1.41 -2.98 -0.99
C ILE A 190 1.87 -3.18 0.45
N GLY A 191 1.98 -4.43 0.88
CA GLY A 191 2.51 -4.83 2.17
C GLY A 191 3.96 -5.29 2.06
N ILE A 192 4.82 -4.84 2.97
CA ILE A 192 6.25 -5.21 3.02
C ILE A 192 6.53 -5.72 4.42
N GLU A 193 6.86 -7.00 4.55
CA GLU A 193 6.92 -7.64 5.86
C GLU A 193 8.06 -8.65 5.98
N GLY A 194 8.87 -8.50 7.05
CA GLY A 194 9.89 -9.49 7.41
C GLY A 194 9.23 -10.80 7.86
N GLN A 195 9.90 -11.92 7.58
CA GLN A 195 9.45 -13.25 7.92
C GLN A 195 10.62 -14.15 8.33
N GLY A 196 10.47 -14.87 9.42
CA GLY A 196 11.48 -15.86 9.84
C GLY A 196 12.87 -15.28 10.20
N GLY A 197 12.95 -13.97 10.48
CA GLY A 197 14.23 -13.27 10.75
C GLY A 197 14.89 -12.69 9.49
N ASN A 198 14.26 -12.81 8.32
CA ASN A 198 14.64 -12.20 7.06
C ASN A 198 13.81 -10.92 6.84
N PHE A 199 14.41 -9.89 6.24
CA PHE A 199 13.83 -8.56 6.18
C PHE A 199 13.90 -7.98 4.77
N PRO A 200 12.75 -7.68 4.12
CA PRO A 200 12.75 -7.03 2.81
C PRO A 200 13.45 -5.68 2.85
N SER A 201 14.22 -5.38 1.81
CA SER A 201 15.01 -4.15 1.76
C SER A 201 15.27 -3.65 0.34
N HIS A 202 15.74 -2.41 0.19
CA HIS A 202 16.04 -1.79 -1.10
C HIS A 202 14.84 -1.87 -2.05
N ILE A 203 13.71 -1.31 -1.59
CA ILE A 203 12.43 -1.36 -2.28
C ILE A 203 11.99 0.06 -2.65
N TRP A 204 11.50 0.22 -3.87
CA TRP A 204 11.00 1.49 -4.36
C TRP A 204 9.59 1.38 -4.90
N ILE A 205 8.67 2.11 -4.28
CA ILE A 205 7.25 2.19 -4.64
C ILE A 205 7.01 3.56 -5.26
N ASP A 206 6.80 3.61 -6.58
CA ASP A 206 6.91 4.84 -7.35
C ASP A 206 5.74 5.06 -8.31
N HIS A 207 5.19 6.28 -8.36
CA HIS A 207 4.12 6.68 -9.29
C HIS A 207 2.89 5.74 -9.29
N ASN A 208 2.48 5.21 -8.14
CA ASN A 208 1.28 4.40 -8.05
C ASN A 208 0.08 5.27 -7.62
N THR A 209 -1.11 4.88 -8.04
CA THR A 209 -2.38 5.40 -7.51
C THR A 209 -2.99 4.33 -6.62
N LEU A 210 -3.15 4.65 -5.33
CA LEU A 210 -3.64 3.72 -4.31
C LEU A 210 -4.84 4.33 -3.60
N PHE A 211 -5.95 3.60 -3.53
CA PHE A 211 -7.17 4.10 -2.91
C PHE A 211 -8.07 2.99 -2.39
N SER A 212 -9.08 3.38 -1.62
CA SER A 212 -10.09 2.45 -1.14
C SER A 212 -11.44 3.17 -1.00
N SER A 213 -11.96 3.31 0.21
CA SER A 213 -13.19 4.05 0.48
C SER A 213 -13.13 4.64 1.89
N LEU A 214 -13.71 5.80 2.06
CA LEU A 214 -13.98 6.41 3.37
C LEU A 214 -15.31 5.96 3.96
N LYS A 215 -16.03 5.05 3.31
CA LYS A 215 -17.27 4.51 3.83
C LYS A 215 -17.00 3.68 5.09
N GLU A 216 -17.68 4.01 6.16
CA GLU A 216 -17.71 3.20 7.37
C GLU A 216 -18.72 2.07 7.19
N CYS A 217 -18.29 0.84 7.44
CA CYS A 217 -19.15 -0.32 7.31
C CYS A 217 -19.82 -0.68 8.65
N PRO A 218 -21.09 -1.13 8.65
CA PRO A 218 -21.77 -1.52 9.87
C PRO A 218 -21.02 -2.60 10.66
N GLY A 219 -20.69 -2.27 11.92
CA GLY A 219 -19.96 -3.17 12.82
C GLY A 219 -18.43 -3.14 12.72
N ALA A 220 -17.88 -2.63 11.64
CA ALA A 220 -16.43 -2.49 11.45
C ALA A 220 -15.97 -1.03 11.45
N GLY A 221 -16.85 -0.09 11.06
CA GLY A 221 -16.50 1.34 10.95
C GLY A 221 -15.42 1.57 9.90
N ASP A 222 -14.36 2.28 10.27
CA ASP A 222 -13.18 2.55 9.44
C ASP A 222 -12.19 1.38 9.37
N LEU A 223 -12.48 0.27 10.06
CA LEU A 223 -11.61 -0.91 10.11
C LEU A 223 -11.87 -1.90 8.98
N GLU A 224 -12.92 -1.72 8.20
CA GLU A 224 -13.29 -2.64 7.11
C GLU A 224 -12.19 -2.78 6.05
N PHE A 225 -11.49 -1.67 5.75
CA PHE A 225 -10.40 -1.66 4.79
C PHE A 225 -9.06 -1.66 5.53
N ASP A 226 -8.13 -2.54 5.13
CA ASP A 226 -6.79 -2.57 5.71
C ASP A 226 -5.89 -1.48 5.13
N GLY A 227 -4.60 -1.53 5.38
CA GLY A 227 -3.67 -0.51 4.96
C GLY A 227 -3.50 -0.40 3.44
N LEU A 228 -2.86 0.68 2.99
CA LEU A 228 -2.42 0.81 1.60
C LEU A 228 -0.92 0.58 1.46
N LEU A 229 -0.11 1.06 2.43
CA LEU A 229 1.35 0.98 2.38
C LEU A 229 1.91 0.58 3.75
N ASP A 230 1.93 -0.70 4.04
CA ASP A 230 2.36 -1.21 5.33
C ASP A 230 3.78 -1.78 5.32
N ASN A 231 4.60 -1.36 6.30
CA ASN A 231 5.92 -1.91 6.55
C ASN A 231 5.94 -2.56 7.93
N LYS A 232 6.18 -3.84 7.97
CA LYS A 232 6.07 -4.64 9.20
C LYS A 232 7.31 -5.49 9.43
N ALA A 233 7.49 -5.94 10.67
CA ALA A 233 8.46 -6.97 11.06
C ALA A 233 9.89 -6.72 10.51
N GLY A 234 10.42 -5.51 10.69
CA GLY A 234 11.81 -5.21 10.35
C GLY A 234 12.10 -4.83 8.90
N ALA A 235 11.13 -4.77 8.00
CA ALA A 235 11.31 -4.27 6.64
C ALA A 235 11.95 -2.86 6.64
N HIS A 236 13.00 -2.62 5.85
CA HIS A 236 13.82 -1.41 5.94
C HIS A 236 14.42 -0.97 4.59
N HIS A 237 15.02 0.22 4.54
CA HIS A 237 15.60 0.80 3.31
C HIS A 237 14.58 0.84 2.16
N ILE A 238 13.49 1.58 2.38
CA ILE A 238 12.36 1.67 1.46
C ILE A 238 12.14 3.13 1.08
N THR A 239 11.74 3.35 -0.16
CA THR A 239 11.36 4.69 -0.65
C THR A 239 9.99 4.62 -1.34
N TYR A 240 9.13 5.54 -0.95
CA TYR A 240 7.83 5.80 -1.56
C TYR A 240 7.87 7.17 -2.24
N SER A 241 7.69 7.21 -3.57
CA SER A 241 7.81 8.45 -4.32
C SER A 241 6.70 8.63 -5.34
N TYR A 242 6.28 9.86 -5.53
CA TYR A 242 5.30 10.24 -6.55
C TYR A 242 4.01 9.42 -6.56
N ASN A 243 3.63 8.80 -5.44
CA ASN A 243 2.37 8.09 -5.36
C ASN A 243 1.21 9.07 -5.12
N HIS A 244 0.05 8.79 -5.71
CA HIS A 244 -1.22 9.43 -5.37
C HIS A 244 -2.04 8.47 -4.51
N ILE A 245 -2.29 8.87 -3.27
CA ILE A 245 -2.96 8.07 -2.26
C ILE A 245 -4.20 8.83 -1.82
N HIS A 246 -5.38 8.24 -2.00
CA HIS A 246 -6.62 8.97 -1.76
C HIS A 246 -7.75 8.09 -1.22
N ASP A 247 -8.77 8.75 -0.64
CA ASP A 247 -10.02 8.13 -0.19
C ASP A 247 -9.84 6.87 0.66
N HIS A 248 -9.03 6.96 1.74
CA HIS A 248 -8.76 5.83 2.62
C HIS A 248 -8.57 6.26 4.09
N HIS A 249 -9.01 5.44 5.05
CA HIS A 249 -8.89 5.75 6.48
C HIS A 249 -7.49 5.52 7.07
N LYS A 250 -6.81 4.41 6.72
CA LYS A 250 -5.56 3.93 7.37
C LYS A 250 -4.46 3.73 6.34
N VAL A 251 -3.72 4.77 5.96
CA VAL A 251 -2.84 4.73 4.80
C VAL A 251 -1.64 3.80 4.98
N GLY A 252 -0.85 3.92 6.05
CA GLY A 252 0.33 3.07 6.14
C GLY A 252 1.00 3.00 7.50
N LEU A 253 1.54 1.83 7.82
CA LEU A 253 2.29 1.54 9.03
C LEU A 253 3.80 1.49 8.77
N ILE A 254 4.56 1.85 9.79
CA ILE A 254 5.94 1.43 10.00
C ILE A 254 5.98 0.79 11.39
N GLY A 255 5.98 -0.53 11.42
CA GLY A 255 5.80 -1.33 12.63
C GLY A 255 4.34 -1.63 12.95
N SER A 256 3.99 -2.91 13.07
CA SER A 256 2.63 -3.40 13.33
C SER A 256 2.16 -3.18 14.76
N SER A 257 3.10 -3.14 15.72
CA SER A 257 2.84 -2.95 17.16
C SER A 257 3.97 -2.18 17.83
N ASP A 258 3.81 -1.79 19.08
CA ASP A 258 4.87 -1.10 19.84
C ASP A 258 6.13 -1.95 20.02
N SER A 259 6.02 -3.28 19.96
CA SER A 259 7.18 -4.19 19.96
C SER A 259 7.86 -4.32 18.60
N ASP A 260 7.20 -3.92 17.51
CA ASP A 260 7.76 -3.88 16.16
C ASP A 260 8.30 -2.47 15.86
N SER A 261 9.31 -2.05 16.61
CA SER A 261 9.90 -0.70 16.62
C SER A 261 11.39 -0.67 16.34
N SER A 262 11.90 -1.63 15.55
CA SER A 262 13.29 -1.68 15.14
C SER A 262 13.72 -0.46 14.32
N ASP A 263 15.03 -0.22 14.25
CA ASP A 263 15.58 0.84 13.40
C ASP A 263 15.34 0.52 11.93
N ARG A 264 14.65 1.43 11.26
CA ARG A 264 14.32 1.38 9.85
C ARG A 264 14.63 2.72 9.21
N PHE A 265 14.99 2.70 7.93
CA PHE A 265 15.30 3.89 7.16
C PHE A 265 14.32 3.97 5.99
N ILE A 266 13.39 4.89 6.04
CA ILE A 266 12.31 4.96 5.05
C ILE A 266 12.11 6.40 4.59
N THR A 267 11.99 6.60 3.28
CA THR A 267 11.74 7.89 2.67
C THR A 267 10.35 7.94 2.06
N PHE A 268 9.65 9.05 2.26
CA PHE A 268 8.41 9.39 1.55
C PHE A 268 8.61 10.74 0.89
N HIS A 269 8.62 10.79 -0.45
CA HIS A 269 8.81 12.06 -1.13
C HIS A 269 7.92 12.22 -2.35
N HIS A 270 7.51 13.45 -2.58
CA HIS A 270 6.66 13.81 -3.74
C HIS A 270 5.37 12.97 -3.82
N ASN A 271 4.85 12.50 -2.70
CA ASN A 271 3.56 11.82 -2.67
C ASN A 271 2.42 12.83 -2.47
N VAL A 272 1.28 12.56 -3.08
CA VAL A 272 0.03 13.27 -2.87
C VAL A 272 -0.86 12.41 -1.97
N TYR A 273 -1.21 12.95 -0.81
CA TYR A 273 -2.20 12.38 0.12
C TYR A 273 -3.45 13.26 0.05
N GLU A 274 -4.54 12.71 -0.46
CA GLU A 274 -5.76 13.46 -0.69
C GLU A 274 -6.96 12.77 -0.05
N ASN A 275 -7.71 13.50 0.80
CA ASN A 275 -8.92 12.99 1.43
C ASN A 275 -8.69 11.65 2.17
N VAL A 276 -7.73 11.63 3.11
CA VAL A 276 -7.29 10.43 3.83
C VAL A 276 -7.44 10.58 5.34
N GLY A 277 -7.66 9.46 6.03
CA GLY A 277 -7.92 9.45 7.46
C GLY A 277 -6.68 9.69 8.29
N SER A 278 -5.74 8.74 8.29
CA SER A 278 -4.56 8.75 9.18
C SER A 278 -3.40 7.88 8.66
N ARG A 279 -2.31 7.83 9.44
CA ARG A 279 -1.11 7.01 9.17
C ARG A 279 -0.32 7.46 7.94
N LEU A 280 0.26 8.69 8.00
CA LEU A 280 0.94 9.34 6.87
C LEU A 280 2.43 9.67 7.16
N PRO A 281 3.24 8.71 7.61
CA PRO A 281 2.94 7.38 8.12
C PRO A 281 2.57 7.34 9.62
N LEU A 282 2.05 6.18 10.11
CA LEU A 282 2.15 5.82 11.51
C LEU A 282 3.49 5.10 11.68
N GLN A 283 4.42 5.73 12.38
CA GLN A 283 5.80 5.24 12.54
C GLN A 283 6.06 4.78 13.97
N ARG A 284 6.55 3.56 14.14
CA ARG A 284 7.08 3.03 15.40
C ARG A 284 8.57 2.76 15.27
N GLY A 285 9.38 3.49 16.03
CA GLY A 285 10.85 3.41 15.93
C GLY A 285 11.40 3.90 14.60
N GLY A 286 12.70 3.74 14.37
CA GLY A 286 13.39 4.03 13.13
C GLY A 286 13.40 5.50 12.71
N TYR A 287 13.84 5.74 11.49
CA TYR A 287 14.10 7.06 10.93
C TYR A 287 13.37 7.25 9.60
N THR A 288 12.59 8.33 9.49
CA THR A 288 11.92 8.66 8.24
C THR A 288 12.31 10.03 7.73
N HIS A 289 12.37 10.17 6.41
CA HIS A 289 12.51 11.44 5.72
C HIS A 289 11.27 11.69 4.89
N LEU A 290 10.46 12.68 5.28
CA LEU A 290 9.21 13.08 4.64
C LEU A 290 9.43 14.40 3.95
N TYR A 291 9.64 14.44 2.61
CA TYR A 291 9.94 15.68 1.94
C TYR A 291 9.18 15.89 0.63
N ASN A 292 8.83 17.14 0.36
CA ASN A 292 8.11 17.55 -0.85
C ASN A 292 6.77 16.81 -1.08
N ASN A 293 6.10 16.37 -0.01
CA ASN A 293 4.78 15.74 -0.12
C ASN A 293 3.67 16.79 -0.01
N LEU A 294 2.55 16.51 -0.62
CA LEU A 294 1.30 17.25 -0.47
C LEU A 294 0.34 16.47 0.43
N TYR A 295 -0.09 17.09 1.52
CA TYR A 295 -1.11 16.57 2.43
C TYR A 295 -2.35 17.47 2.34
N SER A 296 -3.41 16.98 1.69
CA SER A 296 -4.65 17.72 1.45
C SER A 296 -5.85 16.94 1.98
N GLY A 297 -6.58 17.53 2.93
CA GLY A 297 -7.79 16.90 3.45
C GLY A 297 -7.54 15.72 4.40
N VAL A 298 -6.54 15.81 5.30
CA VAL A 298 -6.28 14.79 6.32
C VAL A 298 -7.35 14.86 7.41
N ILE A 299 -8.12 13.76 7.58
CA ILE A 299 -9.35 13.75 8.38
C ILE A 299 -9.07 13.57 9.88
N THR A 300 -8.07 12.77 10.26
CA THR A 300 -7.80 12.41 11.65
C THR A 300 -6.41 12.83 12.11
N SER A 301 -5.37 12.35 11.44
CA SER A 301 -3.98 12.72 11.77
C SER A 301 -3.03 12.42 10.60
N GLY A 302 -2.04 13.26 10.43
CA GLY A 302 -0.96 13.07 9.46
C GLY A 302 0.11 12.09 9.94
N ALA A 303 1.37 12.54 9.95
CA ALA A 303 2.48 11.76 10.48
C ALA A 303 2.34 11.56 11.99
N ASN A 304 2.32 10.30 12.42
CA ASN A 304 2.21 9.92 13.83
C ASN A 304 3.44 9.12 14.23
N ILE A 305 4.42 9.79 14.85
CA ILE A 305 5.74 9.25 15.16
C ILE A 305 5.75 8.74 16.59
N ARG A 306 6.03 7.47 16.81
CA ARG A 306 5.89 6.74 18.07
C ARG A 306 7.15 5.97 18.42
N MET A 307 7.21 5.42 19.62
CA MET A 307 8.23 4.45 20.07
C MET A 307 9.68 4.91 19.82
N GLY A 308 9.98 6.17 20.13
CA GLY A 308 11.30 6.74 19.94
C GLY A 308 11.70 6.99 18.49
N GLY A 309 10.81 6.73 17.52
CA GLY A 309 11.07 7.04 16.11
C GLY A 309 11.35 8.52 15.87
N PHE A 310 12.07 8.83 14.82
CA PHE A 310 12.42 10.21 14.46
C PHE A 310 12.11 10.49 12.98
N SER A 311 11.44 11.61 12.70
CA SER A 311 11.12 12.04 11.33
C SER A 311 11.76 13.39 11.01
N LEU A 312 12.45 13.48 9.87
CA LEU A 312 12.76 14.76 9.24
C LEU A 312 11.61 15.11 8.28
N ILE A 313 10.95 16.24 8.49
CA ILE A 313 9.75 16.67 7.77
C ILE A 313 10.03 18.02 7.13
N GLU A 314 10.29 18.04 5.81
CA GLU A 314 10.74 19.26 5.15
C GLU A 314 10.18 19.47 3.73
N GLY A 315 9.97 20.72 3.35
CA GLY A 315 9.49 21.06 2.01
C GLY A 315 8.07 20.58 1.70
N ASN A 316 7.31 20.11 2.70
CA ASN A 316 5.96 19.61 2.49
C ASN A 316 4.92 20.73 2.49
N TYR A 317 3.80 20.48 1.85
CA TYR A 317 2.63 21.33 1.89
C TYR A 317 1.47 20.66 2.60
N PHE A 318 0.94 21.30 3.64
CA PHE A 318 -0.20 20.84 4.43
C PHE A 318 -1.37 21.79 4.25
N GLU A 319 -2.56 21.27 3.92
CA GLU A 319 -3.78 22.07 3.87
C GLU A 319 -4.99 21.26 4.30
N ASN A 320 -6.00 21.92 4.85
CA ASN A 320 -7.27 21.33 5.26
C ASN A 320 -7.07 20.04 6.06
N SER A 321 -6.10 20.04 6.98
CA SER A 321 -5.61 18.84 7.63
C SER A 321 -5.73 18.93 9.14
N LYS A 322 -6.14 17.82 9.75
CA LYS A 322 -6.21 17.65 11.20
C LYS A 322 -4.95 16.97 11.73
N ASN A 323 -4.38 17.51 12.81
CA ASN A 323 -3.22 16.93 13.49
C ASN A 323 -2.08 16.52 12.53
N PRO A 324 -1.53 17.42 11.71
CA PRO A 324 -0.61 17.06 10.63
C PRO A 324 0.65 16.35 11.11
N VAL A 325 1.17 16.66 12.30
CA VAL A 325 2.32 15.99 12.92
C VAL A 325 2.03 15.76 14.39
N THR A 326 2.10 14.52 14.82
CA THR A 326 1.70 14.11 16.17
C THR A 326 2.51 12.90 16.65
N SER A 327 2.44 12.63 17.97
CA SER A 327 2.87 11.38 18.59
C SER A 327 1.83 11.01 19.63
N ARG A 328 1.03 9.98 19.38
CA ARG A 328 -0.09 9.58 20.25
C ARG A 328 -0.44 8.10 20.07
N ASP A 329 -1.19 7.55 21.04
CA ASP A 329 -1.74 6.19 21.01
C ASP A 329 -0.67 5.09 20.98
N SER A 330 0.38 5.25 21.84
CA SER A 330 1.50 4.35 21.95
C SER A 330 2.15 4.47 23.32
N SER A 331 2.94 3.48 23.74
CA SER A 331 3.58 3.45 25.06
C SER A 331 4.74 4.45 25.19
N ALA A 332 5.29 4.94 24.06
CA ALA A 332 6.32 5.98 24.05
C ALA A 332 6.12 6.94 22.88
N ILE A 333 6.45 8.22 23.10
CA ILE A 333 6.45 9.24 22.05
C ILE A 333 7.65 9.08 21.13
N GLY A 334 7.53 9.68 19.92
CA GLY A 334 8.61 9.91 18.98
C GLY A 334 8.95 11.40 18.83
N PHE A 335 9.81 11.69 17.85
CA PHE A 335 10.41 13.01 17.65
C PHE A 335 10.36 13.41 16.18
N TRP A 336 10.47 14.72 15.94
CA TRP A 336 10.53 15.28 14.59
C TRP A 336 11.38 16.54 14.51
N GLU A 337 11.91 16.77 13.32
CA GLU A 337 12.48 18.04 12.92
C GLU A 337 11.68 18.62 11.76
N LEU A 338 11.22 19.87 11.89
CA LEU A 338 10.41 20.58 10.88
C LEU A 338 11.30 21.60 10.16
N ARG A 339 11.36 21.49 8.82
CA ARG A 339 12.12 22.42 7.99
C ARG A 339 11.33 22.86 6.75
N ASN A 340 11.33 24.10 6.42
CA ASN A 340 10.86 24.65 5.13
C ASN A 340 9.48 24.16 4.64
N ASN A 341 8.57 23.73 5.53
CA ASN A 341 7.18 23.43 5.16
C ASN A 341 6.41 24.74 4.90
N ASN A 342 5.21 24.69 4.30
CA ASN A 342 4.35 25.87 4.13
C ASN A 342 3.96 26.51 5.47
N ILE A 343 3.80 25.74 6.52
CA ILE A 343 3.56 26.23 7.88
C ILE A 343 4.88 26.64 8.52
N LYS A 344 4.93 27.84 9.09
CA LYS A 344 6.10 28.38 9.79
C LYS A 344 5.84 28.56 11.29
N ALA A 345 4.59 28.86 11.66
CA ALA A 345 4.17 29.13 13.03
C ALA A 345 2.68 28.82 13.19
N PRO A 346 2.16 28.73 14.43
CA PRO A 346 0.72 28.55 14.70
C PRO A 346 -0.20 29.57 14.03
N ALA A 347 0.29 30.78 13.77
CA ALA A 347 -0.46 31.82 13.07
C ALA A 347 -0.86 31.41 11.64
N ASP A 348 -0.13 30.49 11.02
CA ASP A 348 -0.40 30.00 9.66
C ASP A 348 -1.54 28.96 9.61
N PHE A 349 -1.92 28.37 10.74
CA PHE A 349 -2.89 27.26 10.78
C PHE A 349 -4.23 27.64 10.16
N SER A 350 -4.77 28.81 10.48
CA SER A 350 -6.04 29.26 9.92
C SER A 350 -5.94 29.50 8.40
N THR A 351 -4.80 29.98 7.91
CA THR A 351 -4.56 30.22 6.48
C THR A 351 -4.60 28.94 5.67
N PHE A 352 -4.06 27.86 6.23
CA PHE A 352 -3.97 26.56 5.55
C PHE A 352 -5.05 25.57 6.00
N GLY A 353 -6.02 25.96 6.82
CA GLY A 353 -7.09 25.09 7.30
C GLY A 353 -6.60 23.97 8.22
N ILE A 354 -5.54 24.22 8.99
CA ILE A 354 -5.00 23.25 9.94
C ILE A 354 -5.78 23.31 11.24
N THR A 355 -6.18 22.15 11.73
CA THR A 355 -6.93 22.02 12.99
C THR A 355 -6.29 20.98 13.90
N TRP A 356 -6.55 21.10 15.21
CA TRP A 356 -6.00 20.23 16.23
C TRP A 356 -7.12 19.64 17.09
N VAL A 357 -7.01 18.36 17.38
CA VAL A 357 -7.83 17.66 18.38
C VAL A 357 -6.86 17.01 19.36
N ALA A 358 -6.99 17.39 20.62
CA ALA A 358 -6.16 16.83 21.67
C ALA A 358 -6.31 15.31 21.75
N SER A 359 -5.20 14.61 21.98
CA SER A 359 -5.21 13.18 22.23
C SER A 359 -5.76 12.89 23.64
N SER A 360 -6.53 11.80 23.76
CA SER A 360 -6.89 11.21 25.05
C SER A 360 -5.82 10.22 25.56
N SER A 361 -4.83 9.88 24.74
CA SER A 361 -3.75 8.96 25.11
C SER A 361 -2.64 9.65 25.90
N SER A 362 -1.92 8.88 26.72
CA SER A 362 -0.74 9.34 27.47
C SER A 362 0.32 8.23 27.41
N PRO A 363 1.58 8.54 27.01
CA PRO A 363 2.05 9.87 26.63
C PRO A 363 1.56 10.30 25.24
N SER A 364 1.48 11.61 25.01
CA SER A 364 1.19 12.18 23.69
C SER A 364 1.87 13.53 23.50
N ARG A 365 2.13 13.89 22.26
CA ARG A 365 2.63 15.19 21.83
C ARG A 365 2.07 15.53 20.46
N ASP A 366 1.66 16.76 20.28
CA ASP A 366 1.23 17.31 18.99
C ASP A 366 2.15 18.48 18.61
N ALA A 367 2.38 18.68 17.30
CA ALA A 367 3.09 19.86 16.81
C ALA A 367 2.17 21.08 16.72
N SER A 368 1.28 21.25 17.69
CA SER A 368 0.33 22.38 17.74
C SER A 368 0.99 23.74 17.97
N ASP A 369 2.24 23.76 18.39
CA ASP A 369 3.13 24.93 18.46
C ASP A 369 4.08 25.05 17.24
N TRP A 370 4.05 24.08 16.33
CA TRP A 370 4.89 23.93 15.14
C TRP A 370 6.39 23.97 15.46
N ILE A 371 6.80 23.38 16.57
CA ILE A 371 8.19 23.37 17.05
C ILE A 371 8.84 22.02 16.76
N THR A 372 10.09 22.05 16.31
CA THR A 372 11.00 20.92 16.23
C THR A 372 11.25 20.34 17.64
N THR A 373 11.19 19.02 17.79
CA THR A 373 11.41 18.34 19.08
C THR A 373 12.84 17.83 19.27
N GLY A 374 13.68 17.91 18.23
CA GLY A 374 15.07 17.52 18.25
C GLY A 374 15.69 17.65 16.85
N THR A 375 17.01 17.57 16.76
CA THR A 375 17.72 17.50 15.48
C THR A 375 17.70 16.07 14.95
N PHE A 376 17.40 15.88 13.66
CA PHE A 376 17.40 14.56 13.03
C PHE A 376 18.77 13.89 13.18
N PRO A 377 18.83 12.69 13.80
CA PRO A 377 20.10 12.19 14.32
C PRO A 377 20.97 11.45 13.31
N VAL A 378 20.45 11.20 12.09
CA VAL A 378 21.17 10.46 11.04
C VAL A 378 21.47 11.34 9.84
N ALA A 379 22.60 11.13 9.20
CA ALA A 379 22.91 11.78 7.95
C ALA A 379 22.03 11.24 6.82
N ILE A 380 21.57 12.13 5.94
CA ILE A 380 20.87 11.71 4.72
C ILE A 380 21.90 11.23 3.70
N PRO A 381 21.90 9.94 3.30
CA PRO A 381 22.97 9.37 2.48
C PRO A 381 22.79 9.57 0.97
N TYR A 382 21.81 10.36 0.55
CA TYR A 382 21.49 10.60 -0.86
C TYR A 382 21.33 12.09 -1.15
N ALA A 383 21.53 12.46 -2.41
CA ALA A 383 21.26 13.80 -2.89
C ALA A 383 19.74 14.03 -3.03
N TYR A 384 19.25 15.14 -2.54
CA TYR A 384 17.86 15.58 -2.67
C TYR A 384 17.77 17.10 -2.65
N ALA A 385 16.61 17.65 -3.01
CA ALA A 385 16.32 19.05 -2.90
C ALA A 385 14.94 19.24 -2.23
N ALA A 386 14.93 19.91 -1.07
CA ALA A 386 13.70 20.42 -0.49
C ALA A 386 13.21 21.57 -1.36
N GLN A 387 12.09 21.39 -2.02
CA GLN A 387 11.50 22.35 -2.95
C GLN A 387 10.60 23.36 -2.23
N ASP A 388 10.25 24.45 -2.92
CA ASP A 388 9.26 25.39 -2.41
C ASP A 388 7.90 24.67 -2.24
N PRO A 389 7.33 24.67 -1.02
CA PRO A 389 6.03 24.04 -0.77
C PRO A 389 4.90 24.58 -1.66
N ALA A 390 4.91 25.84 -2.06
CA ALA A 390 3.90 26.39 -2.96
C ALA A 390 4.00 25.79 -4.37
N CYS A 391 5.21 25.51 -4.84
CA CYS A 391 5.41 24.77 -6.08
C CYS A 391 4.97 23.32 -5.95
N VAL A 392 5.27 22.65 -4.83
CA VAL A 392 4.80 21.29 -4.53
C VAL A 392 3.27 21.25 -4.65
N LYS A 393 2.55 22.14 -3.96
CA LYS A 393 1.09 22.24 -4.04
C LYS A 393 0.59 22.41 -5.48
N GLN A 394 1.20 23.30 -6.23
CA GLN A 394 0.71 23.67 -7.56
C GLN A 394 0.96 22.61 -8.62
N LYS A 395 2.11 21.93 -8.58
CA LYS A 395 2.59 21.12 -9.69
C LYS A 395 2.61 19.62 -9.42
N LEU A 396 2.77 19.19 -8.16
CA LEU A 396 2.90 17.78 -7.83
C LEU A 396 1.70 16.92 -8.26
N PRO A 397 0.43 17.36 -8.12
CA PRO A 397 -0.72 16.56 -8.55
C PRO A 397 -0.74 16.21 -10.04
N ALA A 398 -0.05 16.99 -10.87
CA ALA A 398 0.04 16.71 -12.30
C ALA A 398 1.00 15.57 -12.65
N VAL A 399 1.94 15.26 -11.75
CA VAL A 399 3.02 14.29 -12.00
C VAL A 399 2.97 13.07 -11.07
N ALA A 400 2.31 13.14 -9.92
CA ALA A 400 2.16 12.01 -8.99
C ALA A 400 1.01 11.09 -9.39
N GLY A 401 1.15 9.79 -9.14
CA GLY A 401 0.18 8.75 -9.47
C GLY A 401 0.46 8.03 -10.77
N ALA A 402 -0.29 6.95 -10.99
CA ALA A 402 -0.21 6.15 -12.21
C ALA A 402 -0.71 6.92 -13.45
N GLY A 403 -0.20 6.55 -14.63
CA GLY A 403 -0.57 7.19 -15.90
C GLY A 403 0.03 8.59 -16.12
N LYS A 404 1.06 8.96 -15.36
CA LYS A 404 1.75 10.27 -15.43
C LYS A 404 3.09 10.20 -16.16
N ALA A 405 3.32 9.15 -16.97
CA ALA A 405 4.56 8.92 -17.73
C ALA A 405 5.84 8.97 -16.86
N LEU A 406 5.75 8.65 -15.57
CA LEU A 406 6.83 8.72 -14.57
C LEU A 406 7.52 10.10 -14.54
N ALA A 407 6.74 11.16 -14.68
CA ALA A 407 7.25 12.52 -14.76
C ALA A 407 7.72 13.03 -13.38
N SER A 408 8.81 13.78 -13.35
CA SER A 408 9.33 14.36 -12.13
C SER A 408 8.85 15.82 -11.93
N LEU A 409 8.67 16.20 -10.67
CA LEU A 409 8.36 17.59 -10.31
C LEU A 409 9.54 18.51 -10.67
N THR A 410 9.24 19.61 -11.32
CA THR A 410 10.20 20.67 -11.61
C THR A 410 9.72 22.00 -11.04
N CYS A 411 10.41 22.50 -10.02
CA CYS A 411 10.24 23.82 -9.44
C CYS A 411 11.37 24.71 -9.97
N ASN A 412 11.02 25.72 -10.75
CA ASN A 412 11.99 26.71 -11.30
C ASN A 412 12.20 27.83 -10.30
#